data_ee53de18d9f6fb65442ed97af508c1a7
#
_entry.id   ee53de18d9f6fb65442ed97af508c1a7
#
_cell.length_a   1.000
_cell.length_b   1.000
_cell.length_c   1.000
_cell.angle_alpha   90.00
_cell.angle_beta   90.00
_cell.angle_gamma   90.00
#
_symmetry.space_group_name_H-M   'P 1'
#
loop_
_entity.id
_entity.type
_entity.pdbx_description
1 polymer ?
#
loop_
_entity_poly.entity_id
_entity_poly.type
_entity_poly.pdbx_seq_one_letter_code
_entity_poly.pdbx_strand_id
1 'polypeptide(L)'
;MKEIKLTNSNFEAEVLKSDKPVLIDFWAPWCGPCRMIAPIIEEIANEYSDSIKVCKVNVDDEPELSVKFQVASIPMLAVIKDGKIVETAVGYRPKQQILEMIK
;
A
#
# COMPACT_ATOMS: atom_id res chain seq x y z
N MET A 1 6.01 11.74 9.05
CA MET A 1 5.56 10.95 7.92
C MET A 1 4.20 10.34 8.21
N LYS A 2 3.35 10.27 7.20
CA LYS A 2 1.98 9.78 7.36
C LYS A 2 1.82 8.31 6.95
N GLU A 3 2.86 7.72 6.39
CA GLU A 3 2.82 6.31 6.00
C GLU A 3 2.88 5.42 7.24
N ILE A 4 2.07 4.36 7.23
CA ILE A 4 2.01 3.41 8.33
C ILE A 4 2.79 2.16 7.94
N LYS A 5 3.73 1.77 8.79
CA LYS A 5 4.43 0.49 8.61
C LYS A 5 3.45 -0.62 8.98
N LEU A 6 3.00 -1.38 7.99
CA LEU A 6 2.01 -2.43 8.19
C LEU A 6 2.73 -3.74 8.47
N THR A 7 2.28 -4.41 9.53
CA THR A 7 2.80 -5.70 9.95
C THR A 7 1.64 -6.66 10.14
N ASN A 8 1.97 -7.94 10.30
CA ASN A 8 0.94 -8.92 10.57
C ASN A 8 0.17 -8.59 11.86
N SER A 9 0.85 -7.98 12.84
CA SER A 9 0.23 -7.69 14.14
C SER A 9 -0.71 -6.49 14.12
N ASN A 10 -0.52 -5.52 13.21
CA ASN A 10 -1.40 -4.35 13.17
C ASN A 10 -2.37 -4.35 11.98
N PHE A 11 -2.34 -5.40 11.17
CA PHE A 11 -3.14 -5.47 9.95
C PHE A 11 -4.64 -5.32 10.21
N GLU A 12 -5.16 -6.03 11.18
CA GLU A 12 -6.59 -5.99 11.48
C GLU A 12 -7.02 -4.56 11.85
N ALA A 13 -6.29 -3.94 12.77
CA ALA A 13 -6.64 -2.60 13.26
C ALA A 13 -6.50 -1.55 12.16
N GLU A 14 -5.41 -1.61 11.40
CA GLU A 14 -5.12 -0.56 10.43
C GLU A 14 -5.87 -0.72 9.12
N VAL A 15 -6.15 -1.94 8.69
CA VAL A 15 -6.74 -2.19 7.38
C VAL A 15 -8.18 -2.65 7.49
N LEU A 16 -8.44 -3.73 8.22
CA LEU A 16 -9.79 -4.31 8.27
C LEU A 16 -10.78 -3.41 9.00
N LYS A 17 -10.32 -2.68 10.00
CA LYS A 17 -11.18 -1.80 10.79
C LYS A 17 -11.10 -0.34 10.35
N SER A 18 -10.43 -0.06 9.24
CA SER A 18 -10.29 1.30 8.76
C SER A 18 -11.62 1.84 8.23
N ASP A 19 -11.95 3.06 8.62
CA ASP A 19 -13.11 3.78 8.10
C ASP A 19 -12.78 4.60 6.85
N LYS A 20 -11.50 4.56 6.43
CA LYS A 20 -11.02 5.23 5.21
C LYS A 20 -10.53 4.18 4.22
N PRO A 21 -10.57 4.48 2.92
CA PRO A 21 -9.85 3.63 1.95
C PRO A 21 -8.39 3.50 2.32
N VAL A 22 -7.83 2.32 2.13
CA VAL A 22 -6.44 2.03 2.46
C VAL A 22 -5.68 1.71 1.18
N LEU A 23 -4.56 2.38 0.98
CA LEU A 23 -3.61 2.06 -0.08
C LEU A 23 -2.43 1.34 0.55
N ILE A 24 -2.12 0.14 0.08
CA ILE A 24 -0.98 -0.63 0.58
C ILE A 24 0.07 -0.72 -0.52
N ASP A 25 1.31 -0.38 -0.18
CA ASP A 25 2.48 -0.50 -1.05
C ASP A 25 3.34 -1.66 -0.56
N PHE A 26 3.36 -2.75 -1.35
CA PHE A 26 4.25 -3.89 -1.09
C PHE A 26 5.57 -3.65 -1.80
N TRP A 27 6.65 -3.63 -1.03
CA TRP A 27 7.96 -3.20 -1.52
C TRP A 27 9.09 -3.99 -0.86
N ALA A 28 10.32 -3.80 -1.37
CA ALA A 28 11.52 -4.33 -0.74
C ALA A 28 12.66 -3.34 -0.98
N PRO A 29 13.65 -3.29 -0.07
CA PRO A 29 14.73 -2.30 -0.20
C PRO A 29 15.63 -2.53 -1.42
N TRP A 30 15.71 -3.76 -1.93
CA TRP A 30 16.53 -4.10 -3.09
C TRP A 30 15.83 -3.86 -4.43
N CYS A 31 14.59 -3.43 -4.40
CA CYS A 31 13.75 -3.31 -5.59
C CYS A 31 13.87 -1.91 -6.19
N GLY A 32 14.43 -1.79 -7.40
CA GLY A 32 14.62 -0.52 -8.08
C GLY A 32 13.30 0.23 -8.34
N PRO A 33 12.32 -0.41 -9.01
CA PRO A 33 11.02 0.27 -9.26
C PRO A 33 10.31 0.65 -7.97
N CYS A 34 10.50 -0.09 -6.87
CA CYS A 34 9.93 0.26 -5.58
C CYS A 34 10.49 1.60 -5.09
N ARG A 35 11.80 1.81 -5.28
CA ARG A 35 12.44 3.07 -4.89
C ARG A 35 11.96 4.24 -5.75
N MET A 36 11.57 3.98 -6.98
CA MET A 36 11.05 5.03 -7.87
C MET A 36 9.64 5.46 -7.48
N ILE A 37 8.81 4.53 -7.02
CA ILE A 37 7.44 4.84 -6.63
C ILE A 37 7.34 5.38 -5.21
N ALA A 38 8.33 5.10 -4.36
CA ALA A 38 8.30 5.47 -2.94
C ALA A 38 8.02 6.95 -2.69
N PRO A 39 8.67 7.91 -3.37
CA PRO A 39 8.36 9.33 -3.12
C PRO A 39 6.94 9.70 -3.53
N ILE A 40 6.38 9.03 -4.53
CA ILE A 40 5.00 9.27 -4.94
C ILE A 40 4.04 8.79 -3.85
N ILE A 41 4.30 7.62 -3.29
CA ILE A 41 3.49 7.07 -2.20
C ILE A 41 3.55 7.98 -0.97
N GLU A 42 4.75 8.48 -0.64
CA GLU A 42 4.93 9.41 0.47
C GLU A 42 4.15 10.70 0.25
N GLU A 43 4.19 11.22 -0.98
CA GLU A 43 3.47 12.44 -1.32
C GLU A 43 1.96 12.25 -1.16
N ILE A 44 1.43 11.12 -1.62
CA ILE A 44 0.01 10.81 -1.47
C ILE A 44 -0.34 10.70 0.02
N ALA A 45 0.50 10.04 0.81
CA ALA A 45 0.28 9.89 2.23
C ALA A 45 0.19 11.24 2.94
N ASN A 46 1.03 12.20 2.54
CA ASN A 46 1.06 13.53 3.15
C ASN A 46 -0.10 14.40 2.70
N GLU A 47 -0.44 14.34 1.41
CA GLU A 47 -1.45 15.23 0.84
C GLU A 47 -2.88 14.78 1.12
N TYR A 48 -3.11 13.48 1.26
CA TYR A 48 -4.46 12.92 1.36
C TYR A 48 -4.72 12.22 2.69
N SER A 49 -3.96 12.57 3.74
CA SER A 49 -4.04 11.88 5.04
C SER A 49 -5.44 11.95 5.68
N ASP A 50 -6.23 12.95 5.34
CA ASP A 50 -7.59 13.08 5.89
C ASP A 50 -8.57 12.11 5.25
N SER A 51 -8.30 11.67 4.02
CA SER A 51 -9.26 10.87 3.25
C SER A 51 -8.76 9.47 2.91
N ILE A 52 -7.45 9.21 2.98
CA ILE A 52 -6.84 7.93 2.61
C ILE A 52 -5.81 7.54 3.66
N LYS A 53 -5.80 6.27 4.01
CA LYS A 53 -4.74 5.70 4.84
C LYS A 53 -3.73 5.03 3.94
N VAL A 54 -2.45 5.35 4.08
CA VAL A 54 -1.38 4.76 3.28
C VAL A 54 -0.52 3.87 4.18
N CYS A 55 -0.39 2.62 3.78
CA CYS A 55 0.39 1.62 4.51
C CYS A 55 1.49 1.07 3.62
N LYS A 56 2.60 0.67 4.22
CA LYS A 56 3.73 0.07 3.51
C LYS A 56 4.05 -1.29 4.12
N VAL A 57 4.26 -2.28 3.26
CA VAL A 57 4.65 -3.64 3.67
C VAL A 57 5.99 -3.97 3.04
N ASN A 58 7.00 -4.21 3.87
CA ASN A 58 8.25 -4.76 3.40
C ASN A 58 8.07 -6.26 3.26
N VAL A 59 8.08 -6.78 2.01
CA VAL A 59 7.77 -8.19 1.76
C VAL A 59 8.81 -9.13 2.38
N ASP A 60 10.03 -8.66 2.61
CA ASP A 60 11.05 -9.48 3.25
C ASP A 60 10.74 -9.72 4.74
N ASP A 61 10.08 -8.75 5.38
CA ASP A 61 9.75 -8.82 6.81
C ASP A 61 8.39 -9.45 7.08
N GLU A 62 7.47 -9.39 6.12
CA GLU A 62 6.07 -9.77 6.32
C GLU A 62 5.62 -10.81 5.29
N PRO A 63 6.14 -12.04 5.37
CA PRO A 63 5.77 -13.06 4.38
C PRO A 63 4.31 -13.46 4.44
N GLU A 64 3.69 -13.44 5.63
CA GLU A 64 2.28 -13.81 5.74
C GLU A 64 1.37 -12.85 5.02
N LEU A 65 1.62 -11.53 5.15
CA LEU A 65 0.84 -10.52 4.43
C LEU A 65 1.05 -10.65 2.93
N SER A 66 2.28 -10.94 2.50
CA SER A 66 2.60 -11.10 1.09
C SER A 66 1.82 -12.27 0.48
N VAL A 67 1.71 -13.37 1.21
CA VAL A 67 0.93 -14.52 0.77
C VAL A 67 -0.57 -14.19 0.76
N LYS A 68 -1.04 -13.52 1.81
CA LYS A 68 -2.45 -13.14 1.92
C LYS A 68 -2.91 -12.30 0.73
N PHE A 69 -2.06 -11.41 0.24
CA PHE A 69 -2.38 -10.55 -0.91
C PHE A 69 -1.90 -11.13 -2.23
N GLN A 70 -1.35 -12.35 -2.22
CA GLN A 70 -0.87 -13.03 -3.43
C GLN A 70 0.13 -12.18 -4.20
N VAL A 71 1.09 -11.60 -3.47
CA VAL A 71 2.11 -10.74 -4.07
C VAL A 71 3.12 -11.61 -4.81
N ALA A 72 3.13 -11.52 -6.14
CA ALA A 72 4.07 -12.26 -6.99
C ALA A 72 5.21 -11.38 -7.48
N SER A 73 4.96 -10.09 -7.66
CA SER A 73 5.96 -9.12 -8.14
C SER A 73 5.78 -7.81 -7.39
N ILE A 74 6.87 -7.07 -7.23
CA ILE A 74 6.85 -5.78 -6.54
C ILE A 74 7.44 -4.69 -7.43
N PRO A 75 7.03 -3.43 -7.25
CA PRO A 75 6.03 -2.98 -6.28
C PRO A 75 4.64 -3.49 -6.66
N MET A 76 3.85 -3.80 -5.66
CA MET A 76 2.43 -4.10 -5.86
C MET A 76 1.63 -3.15 -4.99
N LEU A 77 0.61 -2.54 -5.57
CA LEU A 77 -0.30 -1.66 -4.86
C LEU A 77 -1.64 -2.35 -4.71
N ALA A 78 -2.25 -2.21 -3.54
CA ALA A 78 -3.58 -2.75 -3.29
C ALA A 78 -4.43 -1.67 -2.64
N VAL A 79 -5.68 -1.56 -3.06
CA VAL A 79 -6.64 -0.65 -2.47
C VAL A 79 -7.71 -1.47 -1.76
N ILE A 80 -7.92 -1.17 -0.49
CA ILE A 80 -8.89 -1.86 0.35
C ILE A 80 -9.96 -0.86 0.79
N LYS A 81 -11.22 -1.22 0.61
CA LYS A 81 -12.35 -0.42 1.09
C LYS A 81 -13.29 -1.34 1.87
N ASP A 82 -13.65 -0.92 3.08
CA ASP A 82 -14.55 -1.69 3.94
C ASP A 82 -14.05 -3.12 4.12
N GLY A 83 -12.74 -3.28 4.33
CA GLY A 83 -12.10 -4.56 4.57
C GLY A 83 -11.93 -5.46 3.36
N LYS A 84 -12.25 -4.97 2.15
CA LYS A 84 -12.18 -5.78 0.93
C LYS A 84 -11.21 -5.18 -0.07
N ILE A 85 -10.47 -6.05 -0.76
CA ILE A 85 -9.60 -5.61 -1.85
C ILE A 85 -10.47 -5.22 -3.04
N VAL A 86 -10.37 -3.95 -3.45
CA VAL A 86 -11.16 -3.47 -4.58
C VAL A 86 -10.34 -3.31 -5.85
N GLU A 87 -9.02 -3.17 -5.71
CA GLU A 87 -8.14 -3.06 -6.88
C GLU A 87 -6.71 -3.38 -6.50
N THR A 88 -5.95 -3.98 -7.43
CA THR A 88 -4.51 -4.19 -7.27
C THR A 88 -3.81 -3.79 -8.57
N ALA A 89 -2.53 -3.44 -8.46
CA ALA A 89 -1.72 -3.10 -9.61
C ALA A 89 -0.27 -3.45 -9.33
N VAL A 90 0.44 -3.95 -10.35
CA VAL A 90 1.85 -4.34 -10.24
C VAL A 90 2.69 -3.39 -11.07
N GLY A 91 3.83 -2.96 -10.51
CA GLY A 91 4.79 -2.13 -11.20
C GLY A 91 4.63 -0.64 -10.91
N TYR A 92 5.60 0.12 -11.40
CA TYR A 92 5.60 1.57 -11.23
C TYR A 92 4.39 2.20 -11.94
N ARG A 93 3.80 3.21 -11.30
CA ARG A 93 2.72 4.00 -11.89
C ARG A 93 2.89 5.46 -11.49
N PRO A 94 2.54 6.41 -12.36
CA PRO A 94 2.55 7.81 -11.97
C PRO A 94 1.41 8.10 -10.98
N LYS A 95 1.59 9.19 -10.24
CA LYS A 95 0.68 9.58 -9.16
C LYS A 95 -0.79 9.59 -9.57
N GLN A 96 -1.09 10.16 -10.75
CA GLN A 96 -2.48 10.29 -11.20
C GLN A 96 -3.16 8.93 -11.32
N GLN A 97 -2.44 7.93 -11.84
CA GLN A 97 -3.00 6.60 -11.99
C GLN A 97 -3.24 5.94 -10.63
N ILE A 98 -2.37 6.19 -9.65
CA ILE A 98 -2.55 5.66 -8.31
C ILE A 98 -3.78 6.30 -7.66
N LEU A 99 -3.94 7.60 -7.81
CA LEU A 99 -5.11 8.29 -7.26
C LEU A 99 -6.41 7.78 -7.87
N GLU A 100 -6.39 7.43 -9.14
CA GLU A 100 -7.57 6.87 -9.80
C GLU A 100 -7.96 5.49 -9.27
N MET A 101 -6.98 4.71 -8.81
CA MET A 101 -7.26 3.42 -8.19
C MET A 101 -8.10 3.57 -6.92
N ILE A 102 -7.94 4.70 -6.23
CA ILE A 102 -8.52 4.91 -4.90
C ILE A 102 -9.93 5.52 -4.97
N LYS A 103 -10.29 6.07 -6.09
CA LYS A 103 -11.59 6.73 -6.26
C LYS A 103 -12.80 5.83 -6.00
#